data_b051ef222f72fa931b41ac23c334d3fc
#
_entry.id   b051ef222f72fa931b41ac23c334d3fc
#
_cell.length_a   1.000
_cell.length_b   1.000
_cell.length_c   1.000
_cell.angle_alpha   90.00
_cell.angle_beta   90.00
_cell.angle_gamma   90.00
#
_symmetry.space_group_name_H-M   'P 1'
#
loop_
_entity.id
_entity.type
_entity.pdbx_description
1 polymer ?
#
loop_
_entity_poly.entity_id
_entity_poly.type
_entity_poly.pdbx_seq_one_letter_code
_entity_poly.pdbx_strand_id
1 'polypeptide(L)'
;MQSIKNHLSLVLALLSILFSMQVFIIAERSIEAYKENLANNYSVVVVSKKTLSKEDIAKINPLIAESSELTPDHVIKRLDSGIDAKNMELLKVTLPRFYKLSLKHYPSPSEIQKLTKDLRNHTAIKKVEDFSHSHDTTYKLLLLFKGMVSVFSVCIFVVTTLLVFKELRIWQFKHSERMSIMGLFGAPVWLRSAVLFRLAIVDAIIASALSYVIFKSIESNHWIISQFENMGIEIVIFDSIEDFLKLSSIAIVLSIVLASLIVLWHKEEV
;
A
#
# COMPACT_ATOMS: atom_id res chain seq x y z
N MET A 1 -4.56 -25.79 -33.19
CA MET A 1 -4.92 -24.36 -32.96
C MET A 1 -5.89 -24.12 -31.81
N GLN A 2 -6.92 -24.92 -31.56
CA GLN A 2 -7.86 -24.73 -30.41
C GLN A 2 -7.20 -24.91 -29.04
N SER A 3 -6.22 -25.80 -28.88
CA SER A 3 -5.50 -26.01 -27.61
C SER A 3 -4.73 -24.74 -27.18
N ILE A 4 -4.02 -24.10 -28.10
CA ILE A 4 -3.24 -22.89 -27.83
C ILE A 4 -4.14 -21.71 -27.40
N LYS A 5 -5.30 -21.55 -28.04
CA LYS A 5 -6.26 -20.51 -27.68
C LYS A 5 -6.77 -20.63 -26.24
N ASN A 6 -6.98 -21.85 -25.78
CA ASN A 6 -7.48 -22.10 -24.43
C ASN A 6 -6.39 -21.88 -23.36
N HIS A 7 -5.14 -22.31 -23.63
CA HIS A 7 -4.00 -21.97 -22.77
C HIS A 7 -3.84 -20.45 -22.67
N LEU A 8 -3.92 -19.75 -23.80
CA LEU A 8 -3.81 -18.30 -23.84
C LEU A 8 -4.89 -17.62 -23.01
N SER A 9 -6.15 -18.10 -23.08
CA SER A 9 -7.25 -17.55 -22.29
C SER A 9 -7.03 -17.74 -20.78
N LEU A 10 -6.57 -18.92 -20.35
CA LEU A 10 -6.30 -19.20 -18.94
C LEU A 10 -5.11 -18.40 -18.43
N VAL A 11 -4.03 -18.32 -19.21
CA VAL A 11 -2.85 -17.51 -18.90
C VAL A 11 -3.20 -16.02 -18.77
N LEU A 12 -4.02 -15.48 -19.70
CA LEU A 12 -4.47 -14.09 -19.63
C LEU A 12 -5.34 -13.82 -18.40
N ALA A 13 -6.23 -14.75 -18.04
CA ALA A 13 -7.05 -14.61 -16.84
C ALA A 13 -6.19 -14.61 -15.57
N LEU A 14 -5.23 -15.55 -15.46
CA LEU A 14 -4.28 -15.59 -14.35
C LEU A 14 -3.38 -14.34 -14.31
N LEU A 15 -2.87 -13.91 -15.46
CA LEU A 15 -2.06 -12.69 -15.57
C LEU A 15 -2.84 -11.46 -15.08
N SER A 16 -4.14 -11.37 -15.39
CA SER A 16 -5.00 -10.27 -14.93
C SER A 16 -5.14 -10.24 -13.41
N ILE A 17 -5.23 -11.41 -12.76
CA ILE A 17 -5.22 -11.51 -11.29
C ILE A 17 -3.88 -11.01 -10.73
N LEU A 18 -2.77 -11.52 -11.25
CA LEU A 18 -1.44 -11.15 -10.78
C LEU A 18 -1.16 -9.67 -11.00
N PHE A 19 -1.57 -9.13 -12.16
CA PHE A 19 -1.46 -7.71 -12.45
C PHE A 19 -2.25 -6.85 -11.46
N SER A 20 -3.52 -7.19 -11.22
CA SER A 20 -4.35 -6.48 -10.25
C SER A 20 -3.75 -6.51 -8.85
N MET A 21 -3.21 -7.65 -8.46
CA MET A 21 -2.60 -7.82 -7.14
C MET A 21 -1.33 -6.98 -6.99
N GLN A 22 -0.47 -6.97 -8.00
CA GLN A 22 0.74 -6.13 -7.96
C GLN A 22 0.39 -4.64 -7.98
N VAL A 23 -0.60 -4.21 -8.75
CA VAL A 23 -1.08 -2.82 -8.72
C VAL A 23 -1.58 -2.44 -7.33
N PHE A 24 -2.27 -3.35 -6.64
CA PHE A 24 -2.70 -3.13 -5.26
C PHE A 24 -1.50 -2.97 -4.31
N ILE A 25 -0.47 -3.83 -4.42
CA ILE A 25 0.77 -3.75 -3.63
C ILE A 25 1.48 -2.41 -3.89
N ILE A 26 1.61 -2.01 -5.15
CA ILE A 26 2.22 -0.72 -5.52
C ILE A 26 1.43 0.45 -4.91
N ALA A 27 0.11 0.43 -5.01
CA ALA A 27 -0.73 1.48 -4.45
C ALA A 27 -0.61 1.55 -2.91
N GLU A 28 -0.55 0.42 -2.23
CA GLU A 28 -0.37 0.37 -0.78
C GLU A 28 1.00 0.92 -0.36
N ARG A 29 2.08 0.50 -1.04
CA ARG A 29 3.43 1.04 -0.83
C ARG A 29 3.50 2.54 -1.10
N SER A 30 2.85 3.01 -2.18
CA SER A 30 2.81 4.43 -2.53
C SER A 30 2.11 5.28 -1.47
N ILE A 31 0.98 4.79 -0.94
CA ILE A 31 0.24 5.48 0.12
C ILE A 31 1.07 5.54 1.40
N GLU A 32 1.76 4.45 1.75
CA GLU A 32 2.57 4.40 2.96
C GLU A 32 3.81 5.31 2.85
N ALA A 33 4.53 5.27 1.72
CA ALA A 33 5.66 6.16 1.46
C ALA A 33 5.23 7.64 1.42
N TYR A 34 4.06 7.93 0.86
CA TYR A 34 3.51 9.29 0.88
C TYR A 34 3.17 9.76 2.30
N LYS A 35 2.60 8.89 3.14
CA LYS A 35 2.36 9.19 4.56
C LYS A 35 3.66 9.44 5.32
N GLU A 36 4.70 8.67 5.04
CA GLU A 36 6.01 8.86 5.65
C GLU A 36 6.62 10.22 5.23
N ASN A 37 6.54 10.58 3.96
CA ASN A 37 6.95 11.90 3.48
C ASN A 37 6.14 13.01 4.14
N LEU A 38 4.82 12.84 4.26
CA LEU A 38 3.98 13.79 5.00
C LEU A 38 4.37 13.88 6.48
N ALA A 39 4.69 12.76 7.14
CA ALA A 39 5.10 12.74 8.54
C ALA A 39 6.40 13.53 8.76
N ASN A 40 7.37 13.37 7.87
CA ASN A 40 8.65 14.08 7.91
C ASN A 40 8.48 15.59 7.73
N ASN A 41 7.50 16.01 6.95
CA ASN A 41 7.19 17.41 6.69
C ASN A 41 6.16 18.01 7.65
N TYR A 42 5.39 17.15 8.35
CA TYR A 42 4.39 17.59 9.31
C TYR A 42 5.02 17.86 10.67
N SER A 43 4.69 19.01 11.22
CA SER A 43 5.16 19.39 12.54
C SER A 43 4.09 20.19 13.29
N VAL A 44 4.03 19.99 14.59
CA VAL A 44 3.22 20.78 15.50
C VAL A 44 4.11 21.85 16.11
N VAL A 45 3.69 23.11 16.04
CA VAL A 45 4.41 24.20 16.68
C VAL A 45 3.78 24.52 18.01
N VAL A 46 4.60 24.47 19.05
CA VAL A 46 4.19 24.74 20.43
C VAL A 46 4.84 26.02 20.92
N VAL A 47 4.04 26.86 21.55
CA VAL A 47 4.49 28.11 22.18
C VAL A 47 4.56 27.89 23.69
N SER A 48 5.76 28.01 24.25
CA SER A 48 6.01 27.83 25.69
C SER A 48 6.41 29.12 26.39
N LYS A 49 6.01 29.23 27.66
CA LYS A 49 6.43 30.32 28.57
C LYS A 49 7.81 30.05 29.21
N LYS A 50 8.18 28.77 29.31
CA LYS A 50 9.43 28.32 29.95
C LYS A 50 10.25 27.50 28.98
N THR A 51 11.53 27.41 29.24
CA THR A 51 12.39 26.47 28.51
C THR A 51 11.96 25.05 28.86
N LEU A 52 11.66 24.26 27.83
CA LEU A 52 11.32 22.86 27.95
C LEU A 52 12.50 22.01 27.49
N SER A 53 12.87 21.00 28.25
CA SER A 53 13.85 20.01 27.82
C SER A 53 13.27 19.10 26.72
N LYS A 54 14.12 18.59 25.85
CA LYS A 54 13.70 17.58 24.83
C LYS A 54 13.04 16.39 25.49
N GLU A 55 13.58 15.95 26.63
CA GLU A 55 13.06 14.81 27.40
C GLU A 55 11.68 15.07 28.02
N ASP A 56 11.43 16.30 28.49
CA ASP A 56 10.15 16.68 29.06
C ASP A 56 9.05 16.69 27.98
N ILE A 57 9.37 17.20 26.82
CA ILE A 57 8.45 17.23 25.67
C ILE A 57 8.14 15.81 25.18
N ALA A 58 9.14 14.94 25.08
CA ALA A 58 8.95 13.55 24.64
C ALA A 58 8.07 12.72 25.59
N LYS A 59 8.04 13.07 26.88
CA LYS A 59 7.19 12.42 27.90
C LYS A 59 5.71 12.81 27.81
N ILE A 60 5.38 13.95 27.17
CA ILE A 60 4.00 14.43 27.10
C ILE A 60 3.12 13.47 26.29
N ASN A 61 3.64 12.99 25.14
CA ASN A 61 2.91 12.07 24.31
C ASN A 61 3.87 11.17 23.52
N PRO A 62 3.62 9.85 23.43
CA PRO A 62 4.50 8.88 22.77
C PRO A 62 4.60 9.08 21.24
N LEU A 63 3.71 9.86 20.64
CA LEU A 63 3.70 10.18 19.22
C LEU A 63 4.85 11.13 18.82
N ILE A 64 5.39 11.89 19.78
CA ILE A 64 6.47 12.84 19.54
C ILE A 64 7.76 12.07 19.31
N ALA A 65 8.40 12.30 18.13
CA ALA A 65 9.70 11.73 17.80
C ALA A 65 10.83 12.61 18.29
N GLU A 66 10.77 13.89 17.93
CA GLU A 66 11.82 14.86 18.22
C GLU A 66 11.25 16.25 18.44
N SER A 67 11.96 17.06 19.23
CA SER A 67 11.63 18.47 19.43
C SER A 67 12.84 19.35 19.14
N SER A 68 12.64 20.40 18.37
CA SER A 68 13.65 21.41 18.09
C SER A 68 13.14 22.79 18.49
N GLU A 69 13.99 23.59 19.17
CA GLU A 69 13.67 24.98 19.45
C GLU A 69 13.80 25.81 18.17
N LEU A 70 12.75 26.50 17.81
CA LEU A 70 12.76 27.46 16.71
C LEU A 70 13.26 28.81 17.24
N THR A 71 14.47 29.18 16.85
CA THR A 71 14.98 30.50 17.13
C THR A 71 14.18 31.57 16.38
N PRO A 72 13.71 32.62 17.04
CA PRO A 72 12.91 33.66 16.39
C PRO A 72 13.68 34.46 15.36
N ASP A 73 14.98 34.21 15.18
CA ASP A 73 15.85 34.96 14.26
C ASP A 73 15.37 35.00 12.82
N HIS A 74 14.73 33.92 12.32
CA HIS A 74 14.16 33.91 10.97
C HIS A 74 12.91 34.79 10.83
N VAL A 75 12.11 34.92 11.88
CA VAL A 75 10.92 35.78 11.91
C VAL A 75 11.39 37.23 12.08
N ILE A 76 12.38 37.42 12.93
CA ILE A 76 13.00 38.75 13.19
C ILE A 76 13.67 39.28 11.94
N LYS A 77 14.44 38.47 11.20
CA LYS A 77 15.06 38.89 9.91
C LYS A 77 14.06 39.33 8.84
N ARG A 78 12.84 38.78 8.85
CA ARG A 78 11.77 39.23 7.94
C ARG A 78 11.11 40.53 8.37
N LEU A 79 11.22 40.91 9.65
CA LEU A 79 10.69 42.15 10.21
C LEU A 79 11.72 43.25 10.23
N ASP A 80 12.99 42.96 9.88
CA ASP A 80 14.16 43.87 9.99
C ASP A 80 14.10 45.09 9.06
N SER A 81 13.14 45.18 8.16
CA SER A 81 12.99 46.29 7.23
C SER A 81 12.36 47.57 7.83
N GLY A 82 12.25 47.70 9.17
CA GLY A 82 11.64 48.87 9.80
C GLY A 82 11.70 48.97 11.32
N ILE A 83 12.45 48.14 12.00
CA ILE A 83 12.48 48.13 13.48
C ILE A 83 13.87 48.53 13.99
N ASP A 84 13.87 49.49 14.92
CA ASP A 84 15.09 50.05 15.53
C ASP A 84 15.80 48.94 16.38
N ALA A 85 17.16 48.93 16.33
CA ALA A 85 17.99 47.90 16.97
C ALA A 85 17.66 47.68 18.46
N LYS A 86 17.29 48.73 19.16
CA LYS A 86 16.91 48.68 20.60
C LYS A 86 15.56 47.96 20.84
N ASN A 87 14.62 48.14 19.90
CA ASN A 87 13.32 47.48 19.93
C ASN A 87 13.45 45.99 19.54
N MET A 88 14.43 45.66 18.71
CA MET A 88 14.79 44.30 18.32
C MET A 88 15.28 43.47 19.50
N GLU A 89 16.10 44.04 20.38
CA GLU A 89 16.63 43.37 21.57
C GLU A 89 15.52 43.09 22.60
N LEU A 90 14.63 44.08 22.78
CA LEU A 90 13.43 43.91 23.61
C LEU A 90 12.47 42.85 23.05
N LEU A 91 12.33 42.78 21.74
CA LEU A 91 11.50 41.79 21.07
C LEU A 91 12.03 40.35 21.33
N LYS A 92 13.37 40.17 21.23
CA LYS A 92 14.03 38.89 21.50
C LYS A 92 13.79 38.37 22.91
N VAL A 93 13.75 39.25 23.90
CA VAL A 93 13.52 38.90 25.32
C VAL A 93 12.05 38.65 25.63
N THR A 94 11.15 39.33 24.91
CA THR A 94 9.70 39.28 25.18
C THR A 94 8.97 38.18 24.39
N LEU A 95 9.57 37.71 23.27
CA LEU A 95 8.98 36.64 22.46
C LEU A 95 8.95 35.33 23.23
N PRO A 96 7.82 34.62 23.20
CA PRO A 96 7.75 33.28 23.76
C PRO A 96 8.64 32.32 22.96
N ARG A 97 9.03 31.23 23.58
CA ARG A 97 9.82 30.19 22.92
C ARG A 97 8.92 29.31 22.06
N PHE A 98 9.37 29.01 20.87
CA PHE A 98 8.68 28.17 19.90
C PHE A 98 9.43 26.85 19.79
N TYR A 99 8.68 25.75 19.85
CA TYR A 99 9.22 24.41 19.65
C TYR A 99 8.52 23.77 18.47
N LYS A 100 9.30 23.24 17.54
CA LYS A 100 8.81 22.41 16.44
C LYS A 100 8.88 20.96 16.90
N LEU A 101 7.74 20.28 16.91
CA LEU A 101 7.63 18.87 17.27
C LEU A 101 7.46 18.06 16.01
N SER A 102 8.39 17.14 15.75
CA SER A 102 8.29 16.14 14.68
C SER A 102 7.60 14.88 15.24
N LEU A 103 6.84 14.20 14.40
CA LEU A 103 6.06 13.03 14.80
C LEU A 103 6.67 11.74 14.22
N LYS A 104 6.47 10.61 14.91
CA LYS A 104 7.02 9.30 14.51
C LYS A 104 6.39 8.75 13.25
N HIS A 105 5.14 9.06 12.99
CA HIS A 105 4.39 8.67 11.80
C HIS A 105 3.33 9.72 11.49
N TYR A 106 2.75 9.69 10.30
CA TYR A 106 1.65 10.57 9.93
C TYR A 106 0.40 10.19 10.73
N PRO A 107 -0.04 11.04 11.68
CA PRO A 107 -1.06 10.64 12.65
C PRO A 107 -2.46 10.65 12.04
N SER A 108 -3.36 9.87 12.63
CA SER A 108 -4.79 9.97 12.35
C SER A 108 -5.40 11.23 12.98
N PRO A 109 -6.56 11.70 12.52
CA PRO A 109 -7.26 12.83 13.14
C PRO A 109 -7.50 12.67 14.65
N SER A 110 -7.79 11.45 15.11
CA SER A 110 -8.00 11.15 16.54
C SER A 110 -6.70 11.25 17.34
N GLU A 111 -5.57 10.84 16.77
CA GLU A 111 -4.26 10.96 17.41
C GLU A 111 -3.82 12.42 17.52
N ILE A 112 -4.06 13.25 16.49
CA ILE A 112 -3.79 14.69 16.55
C ILE A 112 -4.65 15.37 17.60
N GLN A 113 -5.93 15.05 17.69
CA GLN A 113 -6.80 15.62 18.73
C GLN A 113 -6.31 15.26 20.14
N LYS A 114 -5.88 14.01 20.33
CA LYS A 114 -5.32 13.55 21.60
C LYS A 114 -4.00 14.26 21.91
N LEU A 115 -3.08 14.33 20.97
CA LEU A 115 -1.82 15.03 21.09
C LEU A 115 -2.03 16.52 21.45
N THR A 116 -2.91 17.20 20.72
CA THR A 116 -3.23 18.61 20.97
C THR A 116 -3.83 18.81 22.36
N LYS A 117 -4.70 17.90 22.82
CA LYS A 117 -5.26 17.92 24.15
C LYS A 117 -4.20 17.73 25.24
N ASP A 118 -3.31 16.74 25.06
CA ASP A 118 -2.23 16.45 26.00
C ASP A 118 -1.26 17.64 26.10
N LEU A 119 -0.90 18.24 24.96
CA LEU A 119 -0.06 19.44 24.90
C LEU A 119 -0.72 20.65 25.57
N ARG A 120 -2.01 20.89 25.32
CA ARG A 120 -2.76 22.01 25.95
C ARG A 120 -2.91 21.88 27.44
N ASN A 121 -2.97 20.67 27.95
CA ASN A 121 -3.08 20.39 29.39
C ASN A 121 -1.75 20.60 30.14
N HIS A 122 -0.64 20.71 29.42
CA HIS A 122 0.68 20.91 30.01
C HIS A 122 0.87 22.36 30.47
N THR A 123 1.18 22.57 31.75
CA THR A 123 1.23 23.90 32.42
C THR A 123 2.21 24.89 31.79
N ALA A 124 3.28 24.42 31.14
CA ALA A 124 4.29 25.27 30.53
C ALA A 124 3.89 25.72 29.12
N ILE A 125 2.91 25.07 28.47
CA ILE A 125 2.50 25.36 27.10
C ILE A 125 1.39 26.42 27.10
N LYS A 126 1.60 27.49 26.35
CA LYS A 126 0.65 28.60 26.20
C LYS A 126 -0.29 28.40 25.03
N LYS A 127 0.24 27.91 23.91
CA LYS A 127 -0.51 27.75 22.65
C LYS A 127 0.05 26.58 21.86
N VAL A 128 -0.81 25.86 21.19
CA VAL A 128 -0.49 24.80 20.25
C VAL A 128 -1.05 25.22 18.91
N GLU A 129 -0.19 25.38 17.92
CA GLU A 129 -0.58 25.60 16.53
C GLU A 129 -0.46 24.27 15.79
N ASP A 130 -1.59 23.72 15.50
CA ASP A 130 -1.73 22.53 14.66
C ASP A 130 -2.39 22.93 13.33
N PHE A 131 -1.95 22.33 12.26
CA PHE A 131 -2.58 22.50 10.93
C PHE A 131 -3.68 21.46 10.72
N SER A 132 -4.46 21.18 11.77
CA SER A 132 -5.44 20.08 11.83
C SER A 132 -6.42 20.04 10.64
N HIS A 133 -6.89 21.18 10.17
CA HIS A 133 -7.85 21.24 9.07
C HIS A 133 -7.29 20.72 7.74
N SER A 134 -6.08 21.15 7.37
CA SER A 134 -5.42 20.67 6.16
C SER A 134 -5.02 19.20 6.27
N HIS A 135 -4.55 18.81 7.46
CA HIS A 135 -4.20 17.45 7.81
C HIS A 135 -5.39 16.49 7.69
N ASP A 136 -6.51 16.82 8.29
CA ASP A 136 -7.73 15.98 8.28
C ASP A 136 -8.22 15.74 6.86
N THR A 137 -8.19 16.75 6.01
CA THR A 137 -8.60 16.62 4.60
C THR A 137 -7.67 15.70 3.85
N THR A 138 -6.36 15.88 3.97
CA THR A 138 -5.35 15.03 3.31
C THR A 138 -5.45 13.57 3.78
N TYR A 139 -5.60 13.35 5.08
CA TYR A 139 -5.75 12.00 5.63
C TYR A 139 -7.01 11.30 5.11
N LYS A 140 -8.14 12.00 5.07
CA LYS A 140 -9.41 11.47 4.54
C LYS A 140 -9.32 11.15 3.05
N LEU A 141 -8.63 11.99 2.25
CA LEU A 141 -8.39 11.74 0.83
C LEU A 141 -7.53 10.48 0.62
N LEU A 142 -6.47 10.28 1.41
CA LEU A 142 -5.65 9.07 1.34
C LEU A 142 -6.44 7.82 1.69
N LEU A 143 -7.29 7.88 2.74
CA LEU A 143 -8.17 6.79 3.13
C LEU A 143 -9.18 6.46 2.04
N LEU A 144 -9.80 7.47 1.43
CA LEU A 144 -10.73 7.32 0.34
C LEU A 144 -10.05 6.68 -0.87
N PHE A 145 -8.86 7.15 -1.24
CA PHE A 145 -8.08 6.58 -2.34
C PHE A 145 -7.71 5.11 -2.07
N LYS A 146 -7.21 4.79 -0.85
CA LYS A 146 -6.96 3.40 -0.44
C LYS A 146 -8.21 2.54 -0.53
N GLY A 147 -9.35 3.06 -0.09
CA GLY A 147 -10.64 2.38 -0.17
C GLY A 147 -11.05 2.08 -1.61
N MET A 148 -10.94 3.07 -2.50
CA MET A 148 -11.26 2.90 -3.93
C MET A 148 -10.38 1.84 -4.58
N VAL A 149 -9.06 1.90 -4.40
CA VAL A 149 -8.13 0.91 -4.95
C VAL A 149 -8.43 -0.48 -4.40
N SER A 150 -8.72 -0.61 -3.10
CA SER A 150 -9.09 -1.89 -2.48
C SER A 150 -10.35 -2.49 -3.07
N VAL A 151 -11.42 -1.71 -3.19
CA VAL A 151 -12.69 -2.18 -3.79
C VAL A 151 -12.47 -2.60 -5.24
N PHE A 152 -11.73 -1.80 -6.01
CA PHE A 152 -11.44 -2.12 -7.42
C PHE A 152 -10.65 -3.42 -7.55
N SER A 153 -9.62 -3.61 -6.72
CA SER A 153 -8.80 -4.83 -6.70
C SER A 153 -9.63 -6.07 -6.34
N VAL A 154 -10.51 -5.96 -5.34
CA VAL A 154 -11.41 -7.06 -4.98
C VAL A 154 -12.36 -7.39 -6.12
N CYS A 155 -12.96 -6.40 -6.77
CA CYS A 155 -13.83 -6.62 -7.93
C CYS A 155 -13.10 -7.34 -9.07
N ILE A 156 -11.90 -6.87 -9.43
CA ILE A 156 -11.09 -7.51 -10.49
C ILE A 156 -10.74 -8.94 -10.07
N PHE A 157 -10.31 -9.16 -8.82
CA PHE A 157 -9.98 -10.47 -8.31
C PHE A 157 -11.16 -11.44 -8.42
N VAL A 158 -12.36 -11.03 -8.03
CA VAL A 158 -13.57 -11.87 -8.12
C VAL A 158 -13.89 -12.19 -9.58
N VAL A 159 -13.94 -11.20 -10.45
CA VAL A 159 -14.28 -11.40 -11.87
C VAL A 159 -13.27 -12.31 -12.56
N THR A 160 -11.98 -12.07 -12.35
CA THR A 160 -10.92 -12.88 -12.97
C THR A 160 -10.87 -14.28 -12.40
N THR A 161 -11.15 -14.49 -11.10
CA THR A 161 -11.29 -15.81 -10.49
C THR A 161 -12.43 -16.61 -11.15
N LEU A 162 -13.57 -15.97 -11.39
CA LEU A 162 -14.68 -16.61 -12.13
C LEU A 162 -14.30 -16.94 -13.58
N LEU A 163 -13.50 -16.11 -14.23
CA LEU A 163 -12.97 -16.43 -15.57
C LEU A 163 -12.05 -17.64 -15.56
N VAL A 164 -11.12 -17.72 -14.61
CA VAL A 164 -10.26 -18.90 -14.45
C VAL A 164 -11.08 -20.17 -14.18
N PHE A 165 -12.07 -20.06 -13.30
CA PHE A 165 -12.98 -21.18 -13.02
C PHE A 165 -13.73 -21.63 -14.29
N LYS A 166 -14.26 -20.71 -15.06
CA LYS A 166 -14.93 -20.98 -16.34
C LYS A 166 -14.01 -21.69 -17.32
N GLU A 167 -12.78 -21.21 -17.48
CA GLU A 167 -11.80 -21.79 -18.41
C GLU A 167 -11.42 -23.22 -17.98
N LEU A 168 -11.16 -23.44 -16.71
CA LEU A 168 -10.86 -24.79 -16.21
C LEU A 168 -12.05 -25.74 -16.38
N ARG A 169 -13.29 -25.26 -16.23
CA ARG A 169 -14.51 -26.07 -16.47
C ARG A 169 -14.65 -26.45 -17.95
N ILE A 170 -14.35 -25.52 -18.86
CA ILE A 170 -14.32 -25.84 -20.31
C ILE A 170 -13.28 -26.91 -20.60
N TRP A 171 -12.12 -26.85 -19.99
CA TRP A 171 -11.09 -27.87 -20.12
C TRP A 171 -11.52 -29.23 -19.57
N GLN A 172 -12.13 -29.26 -18.42
CA GLN A 172 -12.71 -30.48 -17.86
C GLN A 172 -13.72 -31.11 -18.82
N PHE A 173 -14.64 -30.30 -19.36
CA PHE A 173 -15.64 -30.78 -20.31
C PHE A 173 -15.01 -31.38 -21.58
N LYS A 174 -14.00 -30.73 -22.13
CA LYS A 174 -13.26 -31.21 -23.32
C LYS A 174 -12.53 -32.54 -23.08
N HIS A 175 -12.15 -32.84 -21.85
CA HIS A 175 -11.43 -34.05 -21.49
C HIS A 175 -12.31 -35.08 -20.78
N SER A 176 -13.61 -34.81 -20.65
CA SER A 176 -14.56 -35.65 -19.94
C SER A 176 -14.62 -37.07 -20.47
N GLU A 177 -14.59 -37.28 -21.78
CA GLU A 177 -14.58 -38.56 -22.40
C GLU A 177 -13.36 -39.41 -22.01
N ARG A 178 -12.15 -38.81 -22.03
CA ARG A 178 -10.94 -39.49 -21.55
C ARG A 178 -11.02 -39.82 -20.05
N MET A 179 -11.56 -38.90 -19.28
CA MET A 179 -11.72 -39.08 -17.83
C MET A 179 -12.75 -40.21 -17.52
N SER A 180 -13.81 -40.32 -18.31
CA SER A 180 -14.80 -41.36 -18.24
C SER A 180 -14.20 -42.72 -18.57
N ILE A 181 -13.46 -42.84 -19.67
CA ILE A 181 -12.76 -44.09 -20.05
C ILE A 181 -11.82 -44.53 -18.93
N MET A 182 -11.01 -43.66 -18.38
CA MET A 182 -10.13 -43.99 -17.24
C MET A 182 -10.93 -44.42 -16.01
N GLY A 183 -12.13 -43.87 -15.82
CA GLY A 183 -13.05 -44.30 -14.78
C GLY A 183 -13.53 -45.72 -14.93
N LEU A 184 -13.86 -46.15 -16.15
CA LEU A 184 -14.26 -47.51 -16.47
C LEU A 184 -13.14 -48.54 -16.18
N PHE A 185 -11.89 -48.14 -16.30
CA PHE A 185 -10.72 -48.95 -15.93
C PHE A 185 -10.37 -48.88 -14.42
N GLY A 186 -11.21 -48.26 -13.58
CA GLY A 186 -11.02 -48.18 -12.13
C GLY A 186 -9.96 -47.13 -11.69
N ALA A 187 -9.57 -46.20 -12.53
CA ALA A 187 -8.61 -45.17 -12.15
C ALA A 187 -9.18 -44.25 -11.06
N PRO A 188 -8.43 -43.95 -9.99
CA PRO A 188 -8.88 -43.04 -8.94
C PRO A 188 -9.08 -41.62 -9.46
N VAL A 189 -9.94 -40.83 -8.82
CA VAL A 189 -10.35 -39.51 -9.25
C VAL A 189 -9.16 -38.55 -9.48
N TRP A 190 -8.14 -38.59 -8.60
CA TRP A 190 -6.96 -37.74 -8.73
C TRP A 190 -6.15 -38.07 -10.00
N LEU A 191 -6.08 -39.32 -10.42
CA LEU A 191 -5.38 -39.71 -11.65
C LEU A 191 -6.14 -39.26 -12.91
N ARG A 192 -7.47 -39.38 -12.89
CA ARG A 192 -8.35 -38.89 -13.97
C ARG A 192 -8.23 -37.40 -14.16
N SER A 193 -8.12 -36.65 -13.05
CA SER A 193 -8.03 -35.17 -13.04
C SER A 193 -6.61 -34.62 -13.19
N ALA A 194 -5.58 -35.49 -13.21
CA ALA A 194 -4.17 -35.08 -13.29
C ALA A 194 -3.87 -34.14 -14.47
N VAL A 195 -4.58 -34.32 -15.58
CA VAL A 195 -4.44 -33.45 -16.77
C VAL A 195 -4.87 -32.02 -16.43
N LEU A 196 -5.96 -31.83 -15.67
CA LEU A 196 -6.46 -30.51 -15.29
C LEU A 196 -5.48 -29.79 -14.34
N PHE A 197 -4.96 -30.50 -13.32
CA PHE A 197 -3.94 -29.97 -12.41
C PHE A 197 -2.66 -29.58 -13.12
N ARG A 198 -2.15 -30.46 -13.99
CA ARG A 198 -0.95 -30.18 -14.78
C ARG A 198 -1.11 -28.91 -15.62
N LEU A 199 -2.25 -28.76 -16.26
CA LEU A 199 -2.56 -27.60 -17.08
C LEU A 199 -2.63 -26.33 -16.22
N ALA A 200 -3.38 -26.37 -15.12
CA ALA A 200 -3.53 -25.25 -14.22
C ALA A 200 -2.18 -24.77 -13.64
N ILE A 201 -1.28 -25.68 -13.27
CA ILE A 201 0.05 -25.36 -12.75
C ILE A 201 0.96 -24.80 -13.85
N VAL A 202 0.99 -25.41 -15.04
CA VAL A 202 1.82 -24.92 -16.14
C VAL A 202 1.41 -23.51 -16.55
N ASP A 203 0.12 -23.25 -16.69
CA ASP A 203 -0.39 -21.93 -17.08
C ASP A 203 -0.16 -20.89 -15.96
N ALA A 204 -0.21 -21.29 -14.68
CA ALA A 204 0.14 -20.43 -13.55
C ALA A 204 1.63 -20.04 -13.57
N ILE A 205 2.52 -20.97 -13.88
CA ILE A 205 3.97 -20.68 -14.02
C ILE A 205 4.22 -19.73 -15.19
N ILE A 206 3.57 -19.95 -16.33
CA ILE A 206 3.70 -19.08 -17.51
C ILE A 206 3.17 -17.68 -17.17
N ALA A 207 2.01 -17.57 -16.53
CA ALA A 207 1.43 -16.29 -16.12
C ALA A 207 2.34 -15.54 -15.14
N SER A 208 2.94 -16.26 -14.17
CA SER A 208 3.89 -15.69 -13.21
C SER A 208 5.16 -15.17 -13.89
N ALA A 209 5.71 -15.93 -14.83
CA ALA A 209 6.88 -15.51 -15.60
C ALA A 209 6.60 -14.28 -16.46
N LEU A 210 5.43 -14.22 -17.12
CA LEU A 210 4.99 -13.06 -17.89
C LEU A 210 4.78 -11.84 -16.98
N SER A 211 4.16 -12.03 -15.82
CA SER A 211 3.97 -10.98 -14.81
C SER A 211 5.31 -10.40 -14.36
N TYR A 212 6.31 -11.25 -14.09
CA TYR A 212 7.66 -10.82 -13.74
C TYR A 212 8.27 -9.93 -14.83
N VAL A 213 8.21 -10.37 -16.08
CA VAL A 213 8.77 -9.59 -17.21
C VAL A 213 8.09 -8.23 -17.35
N ILE A 214 6.75 -8.19 -17.22
CA ILE A 214 5.98 -6.95 -17.32
C ILE A 214 6.38 -5.97 -16.20
N PHE A 215 6.35 -6.42 -14.93
CA PHE A 215 6.64 -5.52 -13.82
C PHE A 215 8.10 -5.13 -13.72
N LYS A 216 9.03 -6.00 -14.13
CA LYS A 216 10.44 -5.64 -14.25
C LYS A 216 10.69 -4.59 -15.35
N SER A 217 9.93 -4.65 -16.43
CA SER A 217 9.95 -3.62 -17.47
C SER A 217 9.35 -2.29 -17.00
N ILE A 218 8.28 -2.34 -16.18
CA ILE A 218 7.66 -1.15 -15.58
C ILE A 218 8.62 -0.51 -14.57
N GLU A 219 9.26 -1.29 -13.71
CA GLU A 219 10.25 -0.85 -12.74
C GLU A 219 11.45 -0.14 -13.40
N SER A 220 11.89 -0.63 -14.56
CA SER A 220 13.02 -0.02 -15.29
C SER A 220 12.63 1.21 -16.11
N ASN A 221 11.35 1.56 -16.18
CA ASN A 221 10.88 2.68 -16.97
C ASN A 221 11.09 4.03 -16.25
N HIS A 222 12.06 4.79 -16.71
CA HIS A 222 12.44 6.08 -16.14
C HIS A 222 11.29 7.10 -16.07
N TRP A 223 10.36 7.09 -17.02
CA TRP A 223 9.21 7.98 -16.99
C TRP A 223 8.29 7.69 -15.81
N ILE A 224 8.07 6.42 -15.47
CA ILE A 224 7.23 6.03 -14.33
C ILE A 224 7.91 6.42 -13.02
N ILE A 225 9.21 6.12 -12.88
CA ILE A 225 10.00 6.46 -11.70
C ILE A 225 9.97 7.97 -11.46
N SER A 226 10.21 8.79 -12.49
CA SER A 226 10.24 10.24 -12.36
C SER A 226 8.91 10.85 -11.91
N GLN A 227 7.76 10.19 -12.19
CA GLN A 227 6.47 10.68 -11.66
C GLN A 227 6.38 10.52 -10.14
N PHE A 228 6.89 9.43 -9.59
CA PHE A 228 6.93 9.22 -8.13
C PHE A 228 7.95 10.14 -7.45
N GLU A 229 9.12 10.31 -8.03
CA GLU A 229 10.15 11.22 -7.53
C GLU A 229 9.67 12.69 -7.50
N ASN A 230 8.95 13.14 -8.54
CA ASN A 230 8.35 14.46 -8.59
C ASN A 230 7.31 14.71 -7.48
N MET A 231 6.68 13.65 -6.98
CA MET A 231 5.77 13.71 -5.83
C MET A 231 6.49 13.55 -4.48
N GLY A 232 7.82 13.41 -4.49
CA GLY A 232 8.62 13.15 -3.29
C GLY A 232 8.38 11.76 -2.70
N ILE A 233 7.98 10.79 -3.52
CA ILE A 233 7.67 9.42 -3.10
C ILE A 233 8.76 8.49 -3.61
N GLU A 234 9.53 7.92 -2.70
CA GLU A 234 10.48 6.85 -3.01
C GLU A 234 9.81 5.51 -2.75
N ILE A 235 9.51 4.76 -3.82
CA ILE A 235 8.89 3.43 -3.71
C ILE A 235 9.62 2.38 -4.50
N VAL A 236 9.56 1.15 -4.00
CA VAL A 236 9.92 -0.04 -4.76
C VAL A 236 8.67 -0.49 -5.54
N ILE A 237 8.67 -0.26 -6.85
CA ILE A 237 7.56 -0.63 -7.75
C ILE A 237 7.42 -2.15 -7.82
N PHE A 238 8.55 -2.85 -7.89
CA PHE A 238 8.58 -4.31 -7.96
C PHE A 238 9.83 -4.85 -7.28
N ASP A 239 9.65 -5.63 -6.20
CA ASP A 239 10.74 -6.43 -5.64
C ASP A 239 10.86 -7.74 -6.40
N SER A 240 12.02 -7.93 -7.07
CA SER A 240 12.26 -9.06 -7.96
C SER A 240 12.19 -10.43 -7.27
N ILE A 241 12.41 -10.50 -5.96
CA ILE A 241 12.38 -11.74 -5.19
C ILE A 241 11.08 -11.86 -4.41
N GLU A 242 10.79 -10.87 -3.59
CA GLU A 242 9.65 -10.93 -2.66
C GLU A 242 8.30 -10.91 -3.40
N ASP A 243 8.12 -9.96 -4.32
CA ASP A 243 6.87 -9.83 -5.06
C ASP A 243 6.69 -11.01 -6.03
N PHE A 244 7.76 -11.46 -6.70
CA PHE A 244 7.68 -12.62 -7.59
C PHE A 244 7.29 -13.88 -6.84
N LEU A 245 7.88 -14.14 -5.66
CA LEU A 245 7.52 -15.31 -4.85
C LEU A 245 6.07 -15.23 -4.34
N LYS A 246 5.62 -14.06 -3.90
CA LYS A 246 4.23 -13.83 -3.50
C LYS A 246 3.26 -14.10 -4.66
N LEU A 247 3.48 -13.48 -5.79
CA LEU A 247 2.62 -13.62 -6.96
C LEU A 247 2.59 -15.05 -7.48
N SER A 248 3.75 -15.69 -7.60
CA SER A 248 3.86 -17.08 -8.08
C SER A 248 3.16 -18.06 -7.13
N SER A 249 3.36 -17.91 -5.82
CA SER A 249 2.71 -18.78 -4.84
C SER A 249 1.19 -18.63 -4.89
N ILE A 250 0.68 -17.42 -5.01
CA ILE A 250 -0.77 -17.15 -5.11
C ILE A 250 -1.34 -17.72 -6.41
N ALA A 251 -0.66 -17.53 -7.54
CA ALA A 251 -1.10 -18.09 -8.82
C ALA A 251 -1.21 -19.62 -8.77
N ILE A 252 -0.21 -20.29 -8.23
CA ILE A 252 -0.19 -21.77 -8.11
C ILE A 252 -1.26 -22.24 -7.13
N VAL A 253 -1.34 -21.65 -5.94
CA VAL A 253 -2.34 -22.04 -4.92
C VAL A 253 -3.75 -21.82 -5.46
N LEU A 254 -4.03 -20.66 -6.04
CA LEU A 254 -5.35 -20.37 -6.63
C LEU A 254 -5.71 -21.37 -7.73
N SER A 255 -4.78 -21.67 -8.63
CA SER A 255 -4.99 -22.62 -9.71
C SER A 255 -5.28 -24.04 -9.20
N ILE A 256 -4.54 -24.50 -8.19
CA ILE A 256 -4.76 -25.80 -7.55
C ILE A 256 -6.12 -25.83 -6.83
N VAL A 257 -6.46 -24.79 -6.09
CA VAL A 257 -7.75 -24.72 -5.37
C VAL A 257 -8.91 -24.75 -6.35
N LEU A 258 -8.86 -23.95 -7.42
CA LEU A 258 -9.92 -23.93 -8.42
C LEU A 258 -10.04 -25.24 -9.17
N ALA A 259 -8.92 -25.87 -9.55
CA ALA A 259 -8.92 -27.21 -10.15
C ALA A 259 -9.54 -28.26 -9.21
N SER A 260 -9.20 -28.21 -7.92
CA SER A 260 -9.74 -29.11 -6.90
C SER A 260 -11.26 -28.94 -6.74
N LEU A 261 -11.73 -27.69 -6.68
CA LEU A 261 -13.17 -27.40 -6.58
C LEU A 261 -13.95 -27.98 -7.76
N ILE A 262 -13.42 -27.82 -8.97
CA ILE A 262 -14.06 -28.34 -10.18
C ILE A 262 -14.14 -29.87 -10.16
N VAL A 263 -13.07 -30.54 -9.70
CA VAL A 263 -13.01 -31.99 -9.61
C VAL A 263 -13.99 -32.53 -8.56
N LEU A 264 -14.11 -31.86 -7.41
CA LEU A 264 -15.02 -32.22 -6.34
C LEU A 264 -16.48 -32.05 -6.75
N TRP A 265 -16.81 -30.95 -7.43
CA TRP A 265 -18.18 -30.69 -7.88
C TRP A 265 -18.67 -31.74 -8.89
N HIS A 266 -17.79 -32.21 -9.77
CA HIS A 266 -18.15 -33.23 -10.75
C HIS A 266 -18.44 -34.62 -10.13
N LYS A 267 -17.95 -34.88 -8.92
CA LYS A 267 -18.21 -36.13 -8.19
C LYS A 267 -19.66 -36.23 -7.67
N GLU A 268 -20.34 -35.09 -7.52
CA GLU A 268 -21.72 -35.04 -7.03
C GLU A 268 -22.76 -35.19 -8.15
N GLU A 269 -22.38 -35.06 -9.43
CA GLU A 269 -23.26 -35.15 -10.59
C GLU A 269 -23.29 -36.57 -11.22
N VAL A 270 -22.51 -37.53 -10.71
CA VAL A 270 -22.45 -38.95 -11.14
C VAL A 270 -22.87 -39.87 -10.00
#